data_b590bffbb4ee5f973df591b2db390cf2
#
_entry.id   b590bffbb4ee5f973df591b2db390cf2
#
_cell.length_a   1.000
_cell.length_b   1.000
_cell.length_c   1.000
_cell.angle_alpha   90.00
_cell.angle_beta   90.00
_cell.angle_gamma   90.00
#
_symmetry.space_group_name_H-M   'P 1'
#
loop_
_entity.id
_entity.type
_entity.pdbx_description
1 polymer ?
#
loop_
_entity_poly.entity_id
_entity_poly.type
_entity_poly.pdbx_seq_one_letter_code
_entity_poly.pdbx_strand_id
1 'polypeptide(L)'
;MRLGVLDVGSNTVHLLVVDAYPGARPMPAFSHKTELRLADHLNNGSLLSRPGERSLRDVVVEALGIAEDKGVEDLIAFATSAVREAKNGEEVLARIRDQTAAQITVMTGPEEARLTFLAARRWFGWSSGRLLVIDIGGGSLELASGSDEEPDAVASIALGAGRLTREWIPADPPSAQEVRRLRKHVRAQIGRESGSLLRHGPPDHVVGTSKTDRKSVV
;
A
#
# COMPACT_ATOMS: atom_id res chain seq x y z
N MET A 1 -20.06 16.54 1.50
CA MET A 1 -18.61 16.86 1.50
C MET A 1 -17.95 15.95 0.47
N ARG A 2 -17.19 16.54 -0.42
CA ARG A 2 -16.39 15.77 -1.39
C ARG A 2 -14.95 15.65 -0.89
N LEU A 3 -14.53 14.41 -0.64
CA LEU A 3 -13.26 14.09 -0.03
C LEU A 3 -12.31 13.50 -1.08
N GLY A 4 -11.10 14.04 -1.16
CA GLY A 4 -9.98 13.44 -1.89
C GLY A 4 -9.19 12.51 -0.99
N VAL A 5 -8.77 11.37 -1.53
CA VAL A 5 -7.83 10.45 -0.88
C VAL A 5 -6.67 10.22 -1.83
N LEU A 6 -5.47 10.68 -1.45
CA LEU A 6 -4.25 10.53 -2.22
C LEU A 6 -3.35 9.47 -1.57
N ASP A 7 -3.18 8.36 -2.24
CA ASP A 7 -2.31 7.25 -1.84
C ASP A 7 -1.01 7.28 -2.66
N VAL A 8 0.11 7.50 -1.99
CA VAL A 8 1.47 7.46 -2.58
C VAL A 8 2.09 6.10 -2.30
N GLY A 9 1.83 5.15 -3.19
CA GLY A 9 2.38 3.81 -3.12
C GLY A 9 3.78 3.67 -3.72
N SER A 10 4.38 2.49 -3.63
CA SER A 10 5.72 2.20 -4.18
C SER A 10 5.78 2.26 -5.71
N ASN A 11 4.70 1.90 -6.39
CA ASN A 11 4.66 1.84 -7.85
C ASN A 11 3.74 2.88 -8.48
N THR A 12 2.72 3.31 -7.76
CA THR A 12 1.67 4.19 -8.28
C THR A 12 1.24 5.20 -7.24
N VAL A 13 0.86 6.39 -7.72
CA VAL A 13 0.10 7.36 -6.93
C VAL A 13 -1.36 7.27 -7.37
N HIS A 14 -2.28 7.24 -6.42
CA HIS A 14 -3.69 7.05 -6.69
C HIS A 14 -4.52 8.12 -5.98
N LEU A 15 -5.20 8.97 -6.75
CA LEU A 15 -6.19 9.89 -6.25
C LEU A 15 -7.58 9.26 -6.39
N LEU A 16 -8.29 9.14 -5.28
CA LEU A 16 -9.72 8.80 -5.23
C LEU A 16 -10.50 10.04 -4.79
N VAL A 17 -11.62 10.30 -5.43
CA VAL A 17 -12.58 11.31 -5.00
C VAL A 17 -13.87 10.60 -4.60
N VAL A 18 -14.31 10.82 -3.37
CA VAL A 18 -15.52 10.19 -2.81
C VAL A 18 -16.50 11.24 -2.31
N ASP A 19 -17.80 10.99 -2.48
CA ASP A 19 -18.84 11.78 -1.86
C ASP A 19 -19.12 11.20 -0.46
N ALA A 20 -18.60 11.89 0.57
CA ALA A 20 -18.65 11.47 1.96
C ALA A 20 -19.87 12.09 2.66
N TYR A 21 -20.88 11.24 2.95
CA TYR A 21 -22.07 11.59 3.75
C TYR A 21 -22.54 10.35 4.52
N PRO A 22 -23.29 10.49 5.62
CA PRO A 22 -23.83 9.34 6.35
C PRO A 22 -24.64 8.42 5.44
N GLY A 23 -24.28 7.13 5.40
CA GLY A 23 -24.91 6.13 4.54
C GLY A 23 -24.40 6.10 3.09
N ALA A 24 -23.41 6.90 2.72
CA ALA A 24 -22.77 6.82 1.41
C ALA A 24 -22.16 5.43 1.17
N ARG A 25 -22.26 4.94 -0.05
CA ARG A 25 -21.55 3.74 -0.46
C ARG A 25 -20.04 4.09 -0.59
N PRO A 26 -19.14 3.18 -0.20
CA PRO A 26 -17.68 3.42 -0.31
C PRO A 26 -17.18 3.22 -1.76
N MET A 27 -17.87 3.87 -2.70
CA MET A 27 -17.52 3.84 -4.13
C MET A 27 -16.95 5.19 -4.54
N PRO A 28 -15.79 5.24 -5.20
CA PRO A 28 -15.25 6.49 -5.68
C PRO A 28 -16.13 7.09 -6.78
N ALA A 29 -16.41 8.39 -6.65
CA ALA A 29 -17.04 9.20 -7.70
C ALA A 29 -16.07 9.43 -8.87
N PHE A 30 -14.75 9.47 -8.57
CA PHE A 30 -13.69 9.61 -9.55
C PHE A 30 -12.42 8.91 -9.06
N SER A 31 -11.60 8.44 -10.00
CA SER A 31 -10.34 7.76 -9.72
C SER A 31 -9.29 8.16 -10.78
N HIS A 32 -8.13 8.61 -10.34
CA HIS A 32 -6.97 8.88 -11.19
C HIS A 32 -5.76 8.17 -10.64
N LYS A 33 -5.03 7.49 -11.52
CA LYS A 33 -3.88 6.67 -11.16
C LYS A 33 -2.70 6.97 -12.06
N THR A 34 -1.58 7.39 -11.47
CA THR A 34 -0.33 7.69 -12.16
C THR A 34 0.73 6.67 -11.77
N GLU A 35 1.41 6.07 -12.75
CA GLU A 35 2.53 5.18 -12.51
C GLU A 35 3.78 6.00 -12.20
N LEU A 36 4.37 5.80 -11.02
CA LEU A 36 5.52 6.55 -10.55
C LEU A 36 6.78 5.69 -10.36
N ARG A 37 6.61 4.40 -9.99
CA ARG A 37 7.70 3.47 -9.67
C ARG A 37 8.72 4.06 -8.69
N LEU A 38 8.23 4.69 -7.63
CA LEU A 38 9.08 5.39 -6.67
C LEU A 38 10.17 4.50 -6.06
N ALA A 39 9.88 3.20 -5.93
CA ALA A 39 10.84 2.22 -5.45
C ALA A 39 12.09 2.08 -6.33
N ASP A 40 12.00 2.38 -7.64
CA ASP A 40 13.14 2.33 -8.57
C ASP A 40 14.05 3.57 -8.43
N HIS A 41 13.58 4.60 -7.76
CA HIS A 41 14.33 5.81 -7.43
C HIS A 41 15.05 5.76 -6.08
N LEU A 42 14.96 4.64 -5.35
CA LEU A 42 15.76 4.40 -4.15
C LEU A 42 17.16 3.92 -4.55
N ASN A 43 18.18 4.62 -4.09
CA ASN A 43 19.56 4.20 -4.30
C ASN A 43 19.99 3.09 -3.31
N ASN A 44 21.22 2.56 -3.46
CA ASN A 44 21.76 1.49 -2.60
C ASN A 44 21.83 1.86 -1.10
N GLY A 45 21.75 3.15 -0.76
CA GLY A 45 21.69 3.64 0.62
C GLY A 45 20.27 3.84 1.15
N SER A 46 19.24 3.44 0.38
CA SER A 46 17.82 3.69 0.65
C SER A 46 17.49 5.20 0.73
N LEU A 47 18.15 6.01 -0.09
CA LEU A 47 17.81 7.43 -0.25
C LEU A 47 16.99 7.60 -1.53
N LEU A 48 15.90 8.34 -1.45
CA LEU A 48 15.16 8.75 -2.64
C LEU A 48 15.99 9.76 -3.43
N SER A 49 16.20 9.45 -4.70
CA SER A 49 17.01 10.26 -5.60
C SER A 49 16.34 11.59 -5.94
N ARG A 50 17.10 12.61 -6.34
CA ARG A 50 16.56 13.89 -6.80
C ARG A 50 15.59 13.78 -7.99
N PRO A 51 15.82 12.91 -9.00
CA PRO A 51 14.80 12.63 -10.01
C PRO A 51 13.51 12.06 -9.43
N GLY A 52 13.60 11.09 -8.50
CA GLY A 52 12.42 10.52 -7.83
C GLY A 52 11.64 11.53 -7.01
N GLU A 53 12.33 12.42 -6.29
CA GLU A 53 11.71 13.54 -5.57
C GLU A 53 10.94 14.48 -6.52
N ARG A 54 11.56 14.85 -7.66
CA ARG A 54 10.89 15.69 -8.67
C ARG A 54 9.66 15.00 -9.25
N SER A 55 9.80 13.75 -9.64
CA SER A 55 8.68 12.97 -10.19
C SER A 55 7.53 12.84 -9.19
N LEU A 56 7.83 12.59 -7.90
CA LEU A 56 6.81 12.55 -6.85
C LEU A 56 6.11 13.89 -6.69
N ARG A 57 6.86 15.00 -6.64
CA ARG A 57 6.30 16.35 -6.55
C ARG A 57 5.36 16.64 -7.74
N ASP A 58 5.81 16.35 -8.96
CA ASP A 58 5.05 16.65 -10.18
C ASP A 58 3.72 15.86 -10.20
N VAL A 59 3.73 14.60 -9.77
CA VAL A 59 2.50 13.79 -9.64
C VAL A 59 1.59 14.30 -8.51
N VAL A 60 2.16 14.78 -7.41
CA VAL A 60 1.35 15.40 -6.33
C VAL A 60 0.69 16.69 -6.84
N VAL A 61 1.42 17.55 -7.56
CA VAL A 61 0.86 18.77 -8.18
C VAL A 61 -0.26 18.44 -9.16
N GLU A 62 -0.07 17.45 -10.02
CA GLU A 62 -1.10 16.94 -10.94
C GLU A 62 -2.35 16.47 -10.16
N ALA A 63 -2.16 15.67 -9.12
CA ALA A 63 -3.26 15.15 -8.31
C ALA A 63 -4.04 16.25 -7.59
N LEU A 64 -3.35 17.29 -7.09
CA LEU A 64 -3.99 18.44 -6.45
C LEU A 64 -4.82 19.27 -7.46
N GLY A 65 -4.31 19.50 -8.66
CA GLY A 65 -5.08 20.17 -9.73
C GLY A 65 -6.33 19.40 -10.10
N ILE A 66 -6.22 18.06 -10.26
CA ILE A 66 -7.37 17.21 -10.52
C ILE A 66 -8.37 17.24 -9.33
N ALA A 67 -7.90 17.21 -8.10
CA ALA A 67 -8.77 17.30 -6.92
C ALA A 67 -9.55 18.62 -6.89
N GLU A 68 -8.91 19.74 -7.20
CA GLU A 68 -9.55 21.06 -7.33
C GLU A 68 -10.61 21.06 -8.44
N ASP A 69 -10.27 20.58 -9.64
CA ASP A 69 -11.20 20.46 -10.78
C ASP A 69 -12.42 19.58 -10.47
N LYS A 70 -12.27 18.60 -9.58
CA LYS A 70 -13.35 17.71 -9.12
C LYS A 70 -14.13 18.28 -7.94
N GLY A 71 -13.79 19.48 -7.45
CA GLY A 71 -14.48 20.10 -6.32
C GLY A 71 -14.23 19.40 -4.99
N VAL A 72 -13.04 18.86 -4.78
CA VAL A 72 -12.63 18.29 -3.49
C VAL A 72 -12.55 19.39 -2.45
N GLU A 73 -13.25 19.19 -1.33
CA GLU A 73 -13.33 20.14 -0.22
C GLU A 73 -12.26 19.88 0.84
N ASP A 74 -11.83 18.60 0.98
CA ASP A 74 -10.79 18.19 1.90
C ASP A 74 -9.97 17.04 1.30
N LEU A 75 -8.68 16.96 1.63
CA LEU A 75 -7.75 15.97 1.08
C LEU A 75 -7.03 15.21 2.20
N ILE A 76 -7.21 13.90 2.22
CA ILE A 76 -6.40 13.00 3.03
C ILE A 76 -5.29 12.44 2.14
N ALA A 77 -4.03 12.70 2.46
CA ALA A 77 -2.90 12.21 1.71
C ALA A 77 -1.95 11.39 2.59
N PHE A 78 -1.56 10.22 2.10
CA PHE A 78 -0.63 9.35 2.80
C PHE A 78 0.37 8.70 1.84
N ALA A 79 1.51 8.31 2.40
CA ALA A 79 2.56 7.59 1.69
C ALA A 79 2.87 6.28 2.43
N THR A 80 3.19 5.25 1.66
CA THR A 80 3.44 3.91 2.16
C THR A 80 4.89 3.47 1.97
N SER A 81 5.15 2.21 1.72
CA SER A 81 6.44 1.54 1.87
C SER A 81 7.64 2.23 1.20
N ALA A 82 7.53 2.78 -0.01
CA ALA A 82 8.70 3.38 -0.68
C ALA A 82 9.21 4.65 0.03
N VAL A 83 8.29 5.51 0.50
CA VAL A 83 8.64 6.74 1.24
C VAL A 83 9.02 6.39 2.67
N ARG A 84 8.28 5.48 3.32
CA ARG A 84 8.55 4.99 4.69
C ARG A 84 9.97 4.42 4.82
N GLU A 85 10.48 3.75 3.80
CA GLU A 85 11.80 3.12 3.80
C GLU A 85 12.91 4.06 3.34
N ALA A 86 12.57 5.16 2.72
CA ALA A 86 13.54 6.17 2.31
C ALA A 86 14.09 6.91 3.53
N LYS A 87 15.40 6.81 3.78
CA LYS A 87 16.06 7.50 4.91
C LYS A 87 15.88 9.02 4.89
N ASN A 88 15.67 9.59 3.71
CA ASN A 88 15.35 11.00 3.49
C ASN A 88 13.87 11.25 3.18
N GLY A 89 12.99 10.28 3.44
CA GLY A 89 11.57 10.35 3.09
C GLY A 89 10.87 11.56 3.73
N GLU A 90 11.06 11.79 5.02
CA GLU A 90 10.50 12.92 5.74
C GLU A 90 10.98 14.27 5.19
N GLU A 91 12.28 14.38 4.87
CA GLU A 91 12.83 15.60 4.26
C GLU A 91 12.26 15.87 2.86
N VAL A 92 12.07 14.81 2.06
CA VAL A 92 11.44 14.89 0.74
C VAL A 92 9.99 15.36 0.87
N LEU A 93 9.21 14.75 1.78
CA LEU A 93 7.83 15.17 2.01
C LEU A 93 7.73 16.61 2.56
N ALA A 94 8.66 17.03 3.42
CA ALA A 94 8.71 18.40 3.90
C ALA A 94 8.90 19.40 2.73
N ARG A 95 9.84 19.12 1.82
CA ARG A 95 10.04 19.97 0.63
C ARG A 95 8.84 19.99 -0.32
N ILE A 96 8.16 18.84 -0.49
CA ILE A 96 6.93 18.77 -1.30
C ILE A 96 5.83 19.59 -0.63
N ARG A 97 5.63 19.48 0.68
CA ARG A 97 4.66 20.29 1.43
C ARG A 97 4.94 21.77 1.28
N ASP A 98 6.19 22.22 1.40
CA ASP A 98 6.55 23.64 1.29
C ASP A 98 6.28 24.19 -0.12
N GLN A 99 6.28 23.36 -1.16
CA GLN A 99 6.02 23.73 -2.55
C GLN A 99 4.55 23.58 -2.97
N THR A 100 3.79 22.71 -2.32
CA THR A 100 2.44 22.32 -2.77
C THR A 100 1.36 22.52 -1.72
N ALA A 101 1.73 22.82 -0.48
CA ALA A 101 0.88 22.82 0.72
C ALA A 101 0.25 21.43 1.04
N ALA A 102 0.50 20.37 0.28
CA ALA A 102 0.00 19.04 0.54
C ALA A 102 0.66 18.43 1.78
N GLN A 103 -0.15 18.05 2.76
CA GLN A 103 0.31 17.34 3.95
C GLN A 103 0.19 15.84 3.72
N ILE A 104 1.30 15.17 3.40
CA ILE A 104 1.35 13.73 3.17
C ILE A 104 1.89 13.05 4.42
N THR A 105 1.06 12.22 5.07
CA THR A 105 1.43 11.46 6.27
C THR A 105 2.03 10.11 5.87
N VAL A 106 3.16 9.74 6.48
CA VAL A 106 3.74 8.40 6.26
C VAL A 106 3.02 7.39 7.14
N MET A 107 2.37 6.42 6.52
CA MET A 107 1.72 5.33 7.25
C MET A 107 2.73 4.27 7.67
N THR A 108 2.61 3.79 8.90
CA THR A 108 3.31 2.58 9.34
C THR A 108 2.70 1.34 8.67
N GLY A 109 3.47 0.25 8.55
CA GLY A 109 2.95 -0.99 7.98
C GLY A 109 1.74 -1.57 8.74
N PRO A 110 1.74 -1.58 10.10
CA PRO A 110 0.56 -1.96 10.88
C PRO A 110 -0.68 -1.08 10.63
N GLU A 111 -0.53 0.24 10.44
CA GLU A 111 -1.65 1.13 10.10
C GLU A 111 -2.21 0.79 8.71
N GLU A 112 -1.33 0.59 7.72
CA GLU A 112 -1.70 0.15 6.37
C GLU A 112 -2.48 -1.18 6.41
N ALA A 113 -1.99 -2.17 7.18
CA ALA A 113 -2.66 -3.45 7.37
C ALA A 113 -4.05 -3.30 8.02
N ARG A 114 -4.20 -2.42 9.05
CA ARG A 114 -5.49 -2.17 9.71
C ARG A 114 -6.50 -1.53 8.77
N LEU A 115 -6.11 -0.51 8.01
CA LEU A 115 -7.01 0.17 7.10
C LEU A 115 -7.46 -0.74 5.95
N THR A 116 -6.55 -1.55 5.40
CA THR A 116 -6.90 -2.53 4.36
C THR A 116 -7.85 -3.59 4.92
N PHE A 117 -7.60 -4.05 6.16
CA PHE A 117 -8.49 -4.98 6.84
C PHE A 117 -9.88 -4.38 7.06
N LEU A 118 -9.96 -3.16 7.58
CA LEU A 118 -11.23 -2.46 7.79
C LEU A 118 -12.04 -2.33 6.49
N ALA A 119 -11.37 -1.97 5.39
CA ALA A 119 -12.00 -1.89 4.09
C ALA A 119 -12.56 -3.25 3.62
N ALA A 120 -11.77 -4.32 3.76
CA ALA A 120 -12.20 -5.68 3.44
C ALA A 120 -13.36 -6.13 4.34
N ARG A 121 -13.28 -5.87 5.66
CA ARG A 121 -14.33 -6.20 6.63
C ARG A 121 -15.65 -5.54 6.27
N ARG A 122 -15.64 -4.26 5.94
CA ARG A 122 -16.84 -3.52 5.53
C ARG A 122 -17.42 -3.97 4.18
N TRP A 123 -16.55 -4.42 3.27
CA TRP A 123 -16.96 -4.97 1.98
C TRP A 123 -17.66 -6.34 2.13
N PHE A 124 -17.09 -7.26 2.91
CA PHE A 124 -17.62 -8.61 3.11
C PHE A 124 -18.75 -8.69 4.15
N GLY A 125 -18.81 -7.72 5.06
CA GLY A 125 -19.78 -7.67 6.15
C GLY A 125 -19.50 -8.67 7.28
N TRP A 126 -20.32 -8.59 8.33
CA TRP A 126 -20.12 -9.34 9.58
C TRP A 126 -20.37 -10.84 9.43
N SER A 127 -21.24 -11.25 8.49
CA SER A 127 -21.56 -12.66 8.24
C SER A 127 -20.40 -13.48 7.68
N SER A 128 -19.31 -12.83 7.24
CA SER A 128 -18.11 -13.49 6.72
C SER A 128 -17.21 -14.13 7.80
N GLY A 129 -17.57 -14.02 9.08
CA GLY A 129 -16.78 -14.60 10.16
C GLY A 129 -15.39 -13.99 10.28
N ARG A 130 -14.41 -14.80 10.64
CA ARG A 130 -13.00 -14.39 10.75
C ARG A 130 -12.36 -14.24 9.38
N LEU A 131 -11.81 -13.07 9.10
CA LEU A 131 -11.06 -12.79 7.88
C LEU A 131 -9.55 -12.92 8.12
N LEU A 132 -8.83 -13.40 7.11
CA LEU A 132 -7.41 -13.13 6.91
C LEU A 132 -7.26 -12.32 5.63
N VAL A 133 -6.82 -11.07 5.76
CA VAL A 133 -6.55 -10.19 4.63
C VAL A 133 -5.06 -10.25 4.30
N ILE A 134 -4.76 -10.39 3.01
CA ILE A 134 -3.41 -10.49 2.46
C ILE A 134 -3.28 -9.41 1.40
N ASP A 135 -2.46 -8.38 1.65
CA ASP A 135 -2.18 -7.31 0.69
C ASP A 135 -0.73 -7.40 0.21
N ILE A 136 -0.55 -7.77 -1.06
CA ILE A 136 0.78 -7.88 -1.68
C ILE A 136 1.07 -6.61 -2.45
N GLY A 137 1.70 -5.64 -1.78
CA GLY A 137 2.11 -4.39 -2.38
C GLY A 137 3.39 -4.48 -3.22
N GLY A 138 3.89 -3.32 -3.66
CA GLY A 138 5.17 -3.25 -4.39
C GLY A 138 6.40 -3.42 -3.50
N GLY A 139 6.39 -2.86 -2.28
CA GLY A 139 7.49 -2.87 -1.33
C GLY A 139 7.29 -3.80 -0.13
N SER A 140 6.05 -3.96 0.32
CA SER A 140 5.69 -4.74 1.51
C SER A 140 4.53 -5.72 1.25
N LEU A 141 4.33 -6.61 2.20
CA LEU A 141 3.21 -7.52 2.34
C LEU A 141 2.56 -7.21 3.68
N GLU A 142 1.31 -6.80 3.66
CA GLU A 142 0.49 -6.57 4.83
C GLU A 142 -0.42 -7.78 5.07
N LEU A 143 -0.50 -8.21 6.33
CA LEU A 143 -1.35 -9.31 6.80
C LEU A 143 -2.17 -8.82 7.98
N ALA A 144 -3.46 -9.10 7.98
CA ALA A 144 -4.33 -8.79 9.10
C ALA A 144 -5.40 -9.88 9.30
N SER A 145 -5.64 -10.29 10.53
CA SER A 145 -6.63 -11.31 10.87
C SER A 145 -7.52 -10.85 12.01
N GLY A 146 -8.83 -11.06 11.87
CA GLY A 146 -9.81 -10.66 12.89
C GLY A 146 -11.23 -10.97 12.51
N SER A 147 -12.13 -10.76 13.47
CA SER A 147 -13.58 -10.97 13.32
C SER A 147 -14.38 -9.67 13.41
N ASP A 148 -13.77 -8.60 13.92
CA ASP A 148 -14.38 -7.28 14.10
C ASP A 148 -13.80 -6.25 13.12
N GLU A 149 -14.11 -4.98 13.25
CA GLU A 149 -13.53 -3.88 12.45
C GLU A 149 -12.05 -3.67 12.77
N GLU A 150 -11.66 -3.82 14.04
CA GLU A 150 -10.26 -3.85 14.44
C GLU A 150 -9.73 -5.30 14.36
N PRO A 151 -8.64 -5.55 13.62
CA PRO A 151 -8.07 -6.89 13.53
C PRO A 151 -7.40 -7.31 14.84
N ASP A 152 -7.52 -8.60 15.20
CA ASP A 152 -6.86 -9.19 16.37
C ASP A 152 -5.34 -9.25 16.22
N ALA A 153 -4.86 -9.37 14.98
CA ALA A 153 -3.44 -9.43 14.67
C ALA A 153 -3.14 -8.77 13.34
N VAL A 154 -2.02 -8.06 13.27
CA VAL A 154 -1.49 -7.43 12.06
C VAL A 154 0.00 -7.72 11.92
N ALA A 155 0.48 -7.81 10.68
CA ALA A 155 1.89 -7.86 10.36
C ALA A 155 2.15 -7.08 9.06
N SER A 156 3.31 -6.44 8.98
CA SER A 156 3.82 -5.86 7.74
C SER A 156 5.25 -6.36 7.53
N ILE A 157 5.49 -6.99 6.39
CA ILE A 157 6.73 -7.68 6.08
C ILE A 157 7.30 -7.11 4.79
N ALA A 158 8.62 -6.99 4.68
CA ALA A 158 9.30 -6.50 3.47
C ALA A 158 9.31 -7.55 2.34
N LEU A 159 8.11 -8.02 1.95
CA LEU A 159 7.87 -9.06 0.94
C LEU A 159 7.03 -8.57 -0.24
N GLY A 160 7.08 -7.26 -0.55
CA GLY A 160 6.39 -6.74 -1.73
C GLY A 160 6.96 -7.28 -3.04
N ALA A 161 6.10 -7.46 -4.04
CA ALA A 161 6.46 -8.10 -5.30
C ALA A 161 7.60 -7.39 -6.03
N GLY A 162 7.58 -6.06 -6.13
CA GLY A 162 8.63 -5.28 -6.77
C GLY A 162 9.97 -5.37 -6.03
N ARG A 163 9.94 -5.36 -4.68
CA ARG A 163 11.12 -5.57 -3.84
C ARG A 163 11.75 -6.93 -4.11
N LEU A 164 10.95 -7.99 -4.01
CA LEU A 164 11.44 -9.37 -4.19
C LEU A 164 12.01 -9.59 -5.60
N THR A 165 11.40 -9.00 -6.61
CA THR A 165 11.92 -9.06 -7.98
C THR A 165 13.32 -8.43 -8.06
N ARG A 166 13.50 -7.22 -7.53
CA ARG A 166 14.81 -6.54 -7.56
C ARG A 166 15.89 -7.26 -6.77
N GLU A 167 15.55 -7.79 -5.58
CA GLU A 167 16.54 -8.35 -4.66
C GLU A 167 16.88 -9.81 -4.93
N TRP A 168 15.93 -10.59 -5.49
CA TRP A 168 16.04 -12.05 -5.56
C TRP A 168 15.98 -12.63 -6.96
N ILE A 169 15.52 -11.84 -7.96
CA ILE A 169 15.32 -12.29 -9.34
C ILE A 169 16.10 -11.37 -10.29
N PRO A 170 17.43 -11.57 -10.41
CA PRO A 170 18.27 -10.71 -11.26
C PRO A 170 18.10 -10.98 -12.75
N ALA A 171 17.51 -12.12 -13.14
CA ALA A 171 17.30 -12.51 -14.52
C ALA A 171 15.84 -12.81 -14.82
N ASP A 172 15.42 -12.59 -16.08
CA ASP A 172 14.10 -12.95 -16.59
C ASP A 172 14.27 -13.82 -17.86
N PRO A 173 13.85 -15.07 -17.85
CA PRO A 173 13.22 -15.81 -16.75
C PRO A 173 14.21 -16.20 -15.63
N PRO A 174 13.73 -16.29 -14.36
CA PRO A 174 14.57 -16.70 -13.24
C PRO A 174 14.93 -18.17 -13.31
N SER A 175 16.12 -18.52 -12.83
CA SER A 175 16.55 -19.90 -12.71
C SER A 175 15.75 -20.65 -11.61
N ALA A 176 15.65 -21.99 -11.75
CA ALA A 176 15.00 -22.82 -10.74
C ALA A 176 15.66 -22.70 -9.34
N GLN A 177 16.95 -22.37 -9.28
CA GLN A 177 17.67 -22.15 -8.01
C GLN A 177 17.25 -20.83 -7.36
N GLU A 178 17.11 -19.74 -8.12
CA GLU A 178 16.63 -18.43 -7.64
C GLU A 178 15.21 -18.54 -7.11
N VAL A 179 14.33 -19.20 -7.85
CA VAL A 179 12.95 -19.46 -7.40
C VAL A 179 12.92 -20.26 -6.10
N ARG A 180 13.76 -21.28 -5.94
CA ARG A 180 13.83 -22.06 -4.68
C ARG A 180 14.34 -21.21 -3.52
N ARG A 181 15.37 -20.38 -3.72
CA ARG A 181 15.90 -19.48 -2.69
C ARG A 181 14.85 -18.46 -2.26
N LEU A 182 14.20 -17.80 -3.22
CA LEU A 182 13.12 -16.86 -2.97
C LEU A 182 11.98 -17.51 -2.18
N ARG A 183 11.51 -18.67 -2.62
CA ARG A 183 10.44 -19.40 -1.94
C ARG A 183 10.80 -19.77 -0.49
N LYS A 184 12.04 -20.19 -0.25
CA LYS A 184 12.54 -20.48 1.10
C LYS A 184 12.53 -19.21 1.97
N HIS A 185 12.99 -18.07 1.44
CA HIS A 185 12.99 -16.79 2.12
C HIS A 185 11.57 -16.36 2.50
N VAL A 186 10.65 -16.31 1.52
CA VAL A 186 9.26 -15.91 1.74
C VAL A 186 8.57 -16.78 2.80
N ARG A 187 8.72 -18.11 2.71
CA ARG A 187 8.16 -19.04 3.70
C ARG A 187 8.70 -18.79 5.11
N ALA A 188 10.00 -18.51 5.24
CA ALA A 188 10.62 -18.24 6.54
C ALA A 188 10.12 -16.93 7.15
N GLN A 189 9.91 -15.88 6.34
CA GLN A 189 9.39 -14.61 6.83
C GLN A 189 7.91 -14.73 7.25
N ILE A 190 7.05 -15.29 6.41
CA ILE A 190 5.64 -15.51 6.73
C ILE A 190 5.48 -16.45 7.95
N GLY A 191 6.31 -17.47 8.05
CA GLY A 191 6.28 -18.42 9.17
C GLY A 191 6.52 -17.78 10.54
N ARG A 192 7.24 -16.66 10.60
CA ARG A 192 7.45 -15.92 11.87
C ARG A 192 6.18 -15.24 12.36
N GLU A 193 5.34 -14.80 11.45
CA GLU A 193 4.11 -14.06 11.76
C GLU A 193 2.88 -14.97 11.89
N SER A 194 2.95 -16.20 11.35
CA SER A 194 1.81 -17.12 11.29
C SER A 194 1.23 -17.45 12.67
N GLY A 195 2.07 -17.55 13.71
CA GLY A 195 1.64 -17.84 15.07
C GLY A 195 0.75 -16.75 15.67
N SER A 196 1.06 -15.48 15.42
CA SER A 196 0.25 -14.35 15.88
C SER A 196 -1.06 -14.24 15.09
N LEU A 197 -1.00 -14.37 13.77
CA LEU A 197 -2.13 -14.25 12.86
C LEU A 197 -3.19 -15.36 13.08
N LEU A 198 -2.76 -16.56 13.47
CA LEU A 198 -3.65 -17.71 13.66
C LEU A 198 -3.95 -18.01 15.14
N ARG A 199 -3.49 -17.17 16.08
CA ARG A 199 -3.68 -17.38 17.53
C ARG A 199 -5.14 -17.54 17.92
N HIS A 200 -6.04 -16.81 17.28
CA HIS A 200 -7.47 -16.79 17.57
C HIS A 200 -8.28 -17.78 16.71
N GLY A 201 -7.61 -18.73 16.07
CA GLY A 201 -8.21 -19.75 15.23
C GLY A 201 -8.00 -19.52 13.72
N PRO A 202 -8.37 -20.52 12.89
CA PRO A 202 -8.27 -20.38 11.45
C PRO A 202 -9.27 -19.33 10.92
N PRO A 203 -8.96 -18.67 9.81
CA PRO A 203 -9.89 -17.77 9.15
C PRO A 203 -11.02 -18.55 8.46
N ASP A 204 -12.24 -17.99 8.48
CA ASP A 204 -13.35 -18.50 7.70
C ASP A 204 -13.19 -18.13 6.22
N HIS A 205 -12.60 -16.95 5.95
CA HIS A 205 -12.31 -16.47 4.60
C HIS A 205 -10.92 -15.85 4.51
N VAL A 206 -10.26 -16.08 3.38
CA VAL A 206 -8.99 -15.45 3.02
C VAL A 206 -9.25 -14.47 1.87
N VAL A 207 -8.85 -13.23 2.03
CA VAL A 207 -9.09 -12.14 1.09
C VAL A 207 -7.76 -11.60 0.59
N GLY A 208 -7.51 -11.76 -0.71
CA GLY A 208 -6.41 -11.09 -1.40
C GLY A 208 -6.83 -9.68 -1.83
N THR A 209 -5.98 -8.69 -1.56
CA THR A 209 -6.14 -7.31 -2.03
C THR A 209 -4.98 -6.93 -2.94
N SER A 210 -5.02 -5.73 -3.50
CA SER A 210 -4.00 -5.18 -4.39
C SER A 210 -4.04 -5.67 -5.86
N LYS A 211 -3.35 -4.90 -6.70
CA LYS A 211 -3.26 -5.20 -8.15
C LYS A 211 -2.37 -6.42 -8.43
N THR A 212 -1.44 -6.72 -7.55
CA THR A 212 -0.50 -7.84 -7.68
C THR A 212 -1.25 -9.17 -7.64
N ASP A 213 -2.20 -9.32 -6.71
CA ASP A 213 -3.04 -10.50 -6.59
C ASP A 213 -3.92 -10.73 -7.83
N ARG A 214 -4.53 -9.66 -8.37
CA ARG A 214 -5.38 -9.73 -9.56
C ARG A 214 -4.68 -10.25 -10.82
N LYS A 215 -3.34 -10.15 -10.89
CA LYS A 215 -2.55 -10.68 -12.01
C LYS A 215 -2.15 -12.15 -11.82
N SER A 216 -2.31 -12.66 -10.61
CA SER A 216 -1.91 -14.02 -10.23
C SER A 216 -3.01 -15.06 -10.46
N VAL A 217 -4.23 -14.61 -10.75
CA VAL A 217 -5.38 -15.48 -11.07
C VAL A 217 -5.44 -15.65 -12.58
N VAL A 218 -4.70 -16.61 -13.10
CA VAL A 218 -4.85 -17.19 -14.44
C VAL A 218 -5.20 -18.64 -14.30
#